data_b946d50307ce2b19d28d9057ce73795b
#
_entry.id   b946d50307ce2b19d28d9057ce73795b
#
_cell.length_a   1.000
_cell.length_b   1.000
_cell.length_c   1.000
_cell.angle_alpha   90.00
_cell.angle_beta   90.00
_cell.angle_gamma   90.00
#
_symmetry.space_group_name_H-M   'P 1'
#
loop_
_entity.id
_entity.type
_entity.pdbx_description
1 polymer ?
#
loop_
_entity_poly.entity_id
_entity_poly.type
_entity_poly.pdbx_seq_one_letter_code
_entity_poly.pdbx_strand_id
1 'polypeptide(L)'
;MTPTQRTLKLLRTAGYTAEITERWNQFAGVRQDLFQFVDIVAVRAATKEIVAVQCTSTPHMAARVKKIRLLAAHSEWLGSGGRILVIGWSKKGAKGKRRVWTARIVELTLDDETEVAA
;
A
#
# COMPACT_ATOMS: atom_id res chain seq x y z
N MET A 1 10.33 -6.38 -11.44
CA MET A 1 9.94 -5.63 -10.22
C MET A 1 8.64 -6.18 -9.65
N THR A 2 8.57 -6.31 -8.35
CA THR A 2 7.35 -6.69 -7.63
C THR A 2 6.45 -5.46 -7.43
N PRO A 3 5.16 -5.64 -7.09
CA PRO A 3 4.31 -4.52 -6.70
C PRO A 3 4.89 -3.69 -5.55
N THR A 4 5.50 -4.34 -4.57
CA THR A 4 6.15 -3.65 -3.44
C THR A 4 7.29 -2.75 -3.90
N GLN A 5 8.15 -3.25 -4.79
CA GLN A 5 9.27 -2.46 -5.32
C GLN A 5 8.79 -1.29 -6.19
N ARG A 6 7.74 -1.49 -6.99
CA ARG A 6 7.13 -0.41 -7.79
C ARG A 6 6.54 0.67 -6.89
N THR A 7 5.87 0.26 -5.83
CA THR A 7 5.27 1.18 -4.84
C THR A 7 6.34 1.97 -4.10
N LEU A 8 7.43 1.30 -3.69
CA LEU A 8 8.54 1.96 -3.02
C LEU A 8 9.14 3.07 -3.88
N LYS A 9 9.34 2.78 -5.16
CA LYS A 9 9.84 3.78 -6.12
C LYS A 9 8.86 4.94 -6.29
N LEU A 10 7.56 4.65 -6.42
CA LEU A 10 6.52 5.67 -6.55
C LEU A 10 6.52 6.62 -5.36
N LEU A 11 6.54 6.08 -4.14
CA LEU A 11 6.52 6.86 -2.90
C LEU A 11 7.76 7.73 -2.77
N ARG A 12 8.93 7.18 -3.03
CA ARG A 12 10.20 7.92 -2.96
C ARG A 12 10.24 9.04 -4.00
N THR A 13 9.75 8.80 -5.19
CA THR A 13 9.63 9.83 -6.24
C THR A 13 8.68 10.94 -5.83
N ALA A 14 7.64 10.62 -5.07
CA ALA A 14 6.67 11.59 -4.55
C ALA A 14 7.16 12.35 -3.29
N GLY A 15 8.39 12.08 -2.85
CA GLY A 15 9.01 12.82 -1.74
C GLY A 15 8.88 12.16 -0.36
N TYR A 16 8.38 10.93 -0.30
CA TYR A 16 8.33 10.19 0.96
C TYR A 16 9.67 9.55 1.30
N THR A 17 10.00 9.50 2.58
CA THR A 17 10.97 8.56 3.12
C THR A 17 10.23 7.26 3.38
N ALA A 18 10.58 6.20 2.68
CA ALA A 18 9.82 4.96 2.70
C ALA A 18 10.73 3.75 2.80
N GLU A 19 10.30 2.77 3.60
CA GLU A 19 11.00 1.51 3.83
C GLU A 19 10.03 0.33 3.75
N ILE A 20 10.54 -0.79 3.25
CA ILE A 20 9.80 -2.06 3.26
C ILE A 20 9.85 -2.61 4.69
N THR A 21 8.67 -2.94 5.22
CA THR A 21 8.51 -3.46 6.58
C THR A 21 8.15 -4.95 6.63
N GLU A 22 7.93 -5.56 5.48
CA GLU A 22 7.76 -6.99 5.35
C GLU A 22 9.07 -7.69 5.70
N ARG A 23 9.00 -8.74 6.52
CA ARG A 23 10.17 -9.50 6.93
C ARG A 23 9.96 -11.00 6.80
N TRP A 24 11.04 -11.73 6.60
CA TRP A 24 11.04 -13.18 6.61
C TRP A 24 11.03 -13.70 8.05
N ASN A 25 10.08 -14.58 8.35
CA ASN A 25 10.06 -15.32 9.61
C ASN A 25 10.65 -16.71 9.36
N GLN A 26 11.89 -16.91 9.79
CA GLN A 26 12.60 -18.18 9.54
C GLN A 26 12.02 -19.37 10.33
N PHE A 27 11.34 -19.14 11.44
CA PHE A 27 10.73 -20.19 12.23
C PHE A 27 9.44 -20.72 11.59
N ALA A 28 8.63 -19.84 11.05
CA ALA A 28 7.37 -20.19 10.38
C ALA A 28 7.56 -20.47 8.87
N GLY A 29 8.72 -20.09 8.30
CA GLY A 29 8.98 -20.25 6.87
C GLY A 29 8.11 -19.37 5.98
N VAL A 30 7.66 -18.21 6.48
CA VAL A 30 6.78 -17.30 5.75
C VAL A 30 7.24 -15.86 5.89
N ARG A 31 6.82 -15.02 4.93
CA ARG A 31 6.96 -13.57 5.04
C ARG A 31 5.85 -13.01 5.89
N GLN A 32 6.17 -12.04 6.74
CA GLN A 32 5.21 -11.38 7.61
C GLN A 32 5.25 -9.88 7.39
N ASP A 33 4.06 -9.31 7.16
CA ASP A 33 3.85 -7.87 7.07
C ASP A 33 3.74 -7.30 8.48
N LEU A 34 4.20 -6.06 8.66
CA LEU A 34 4.00 -5.33 9.91
C LEU A 34 2.49 -5.19 10.16
N PHE A 35 2.04 -5.55 11.36
CA PHE A 35 0.62 -5.57 11.74
C PHE A 35 -0.26 -6.41 10.79
N GLN A 36 0.33 -7.35 10.06
CA GLN A 36 -0.34 -8.26 9.12
C GLN A 36 -0.88 -7.59 7.84
N PHE A 37 -0.62 -6.30 7.62
CA PHE A 37 -1.06 -5.63 6.39
C PHE A 37 -0.12 -4.56 5.85
N VAL A 38 0.92 -4.19 6.57
CA VAL A 38 1.80 -3.09 6.15
C VAL A 38 3.03 -3.63 5.44
N ASP A 39 3.11 -3.42 4.13
CA ASP A 39 4.29 -3.80 3.33
C ASP A 39 5.36 -2.72 3.34
N ILE A 40 4.94 -1.46 3.40
CA ILE A 40 5.82 -0.28 3.40
C ILE A 40 5.29 0.73 4.41
N VAL A 41 6.19 1.35 5.18
CA VAL A 41 5.90 2.56 5.95
C VAL A 41 6.54 3.74 5.24
N ALA A 42 5.77 4.81 5.06
CA ALA A 42 6.22 6.03 4.41
C ALA A 42 5.93 7.23 5.31
N VAL A 43 6.89 8.15 5.40
CA VAL A 43 6.73 9.38 6.17
C VAL A 43 7.13 10.58 5.34
N ARG A 44 6.45 11.69 5.56
CA ARG A 44 6.77 12.96 4.90
C ARG A 44 6.48 14.11 5.85
N ALA A 45 7.55 14.75 6.34
CA ALA A 45 7.46 15.81 7.35
C ALA A 45 6.73 17.06 6.82
N ALA A 46 6.96 17.42 5.56
CA ALA A 46 6.36 18.61 4.95
C ALA A 46 4.83 18.58 5.00
N THR A 47 4.22 17.39 4.95
CA THR A 47 2.76 17.21 5.00
C THR A 47 2.30 16.55 6.30
N LYS A 48 3.23 16.28 7.22
CA LYS A 48 2.97 15.61 8.51
C LYS A 48 2.26 14.28 8.34
N GLU A 49 2.70 13.49 7.35
CA GLU A 49 2.10 12.21 7.04
C GLU A 49 2.91 11.04 7.58
N ILE A 50 2.20 10.07 8.16
CA ILE A 50 2.71 8.73 8.46
C ILE A 50 1.74 7.76 7.78
N VAL A 51 2.25 6.97 6.83
CA VAL A 51 1.40 6.17 5.93
C VAL A 51 1.79 4.70 5.99
N ALA A 52 0.80 3.85 6.24
CA ALA A 52 0.93 2.40 6.07
C ALA A 52 0.44 2.04 4.67
N VAL A 53 1.24 1.27 3.93
CA VAL A 53 0.94 0.94 2.54
C VAL A 53 0.89 -0.57 2.34
N GLN A 54 -0.23 -1.05 1.83
CA GLN A 54 -0.41 -2.42 1.34
C GLN A 54 -0.23 -2.41 -0.17
N CYS A 55 0.65 -3.27 -0.67
CA CYS A 55 0.97 -3.38 -2.10
C CYS A 55 0.39 -4.66 -2.68
N THR A 56 -0.24 -4.56 -3.84
CA THR A 56 -0.84 -5.72 -4.51
C THR A 56 -0.99 -5.46 -6.01
N SER A 57 -1.66 -6.36 -6.71
CA SER A 57 -2.12 -6.15 -8.07
C SER A 57 -3.55 -5.57 -8.03
N THR A 58 -3.91 -4.81 -9.05
CA THR A 58 -5.24 -4.17 -9.09
C THR A 58 -6.41 -5.14 -8.89
N PRO A 59 -6.44 -6.34 -9.50
CA PRO A 59 -7.54 -7.27 -9.27
C PRO A 59 -7.70 -7.76 -7.83
N HIS A 60 -6.64 -7.69 -7.01
CA HIS A 60 -6.66 -8.17 -5.63
C HIS A 60 -6.94 -7.05 -4.60
N MET A 61 -7.10 -5.82 -5.03
CA MET A 61 -7.27 -4.69 -4.12
C MET A 61 -8.49 -4.81 -3.21
N ALA A 62 -9.64 -5.17 -3.76
CA ALA A 62 -10.87 -5.31 -2.98
C ALA A 62 -10.73 -6.37 -1.87
N ALA A 63 -10.10 -7.50 -2.17
CA ALA A 63 -9.84 -8.55 -1.18
C ALA A 63 -8.88 -8.08 -0.09
N ARG A 64 -7.87 -7.29 -0.43
CA ARG A 64 -6.92 -6.73 0.54
C ARG A 64 -7.60 -5.72 1.46
N VAL A 65 -8.43 -4.84 0.93
CA VAL A 65 -9.21 -3.89 1.73
C VAL A 65 -10.08 -4.64 2.73
N LYS A 66 -10.80 -5.66 2.28
CA LYS A 66 -11.65 -6.47 3.16
C LYS A 66 -10.85 -7.13 4.29
N LYS A 67 -9.67 -7.69 3.97
CA LYS A 67 -8.79 -8.30 4.95
C LYS A 67 -8.30 -7.27 5.99
N ILE A 68 -7.86 -6.09 5.52
CA ILE A 68 -7.37 -5.02 6.41
C ILE A 68 -8.45 -4.60 7.40
N ARG A 69 -9.68 -4.44 6.93
CA ARG A 69 -10.81 -4.02 7.75
C ARG A 69 -11.14 -4.98 8.89
N LEU A 70 -10.76 -6.26 8.75
CA LEU A 70 -10.96 -7.27 9.81
C LEU A 70 -9.87 -7.24 10.89
N LEU A 71 -8.78 -6.52 10.66
CA LEU A 71 -7.68 -6.45 11.61
C LEU A 71 -7.88 -5.29 12.58
N ALA A 72 -7.75 -5.57 13.90
CA ALA A 72 -7.83 -4.52 14.92
C ALA A 72 -6.78 -3.44 14.70
N ALA A 73 -5.60 -3.82 14.20
CA ALA A 73 -4.49 -2.89 13.96
C ALA A 73 -4.85 -1.77 12.97
N HIS A 74 -5.79 -1.97 12.04
CA HIS A 74 -6.14 -0.92 11.08
C HIS A 74 -6.82 0.27 11.78
N SER A 75 -7.75 0.03 12.69
CA SER A 75 -8.41 1.10 13.45
C SER A 75 -7.47 1.77 14.44
N GLU A 76 -6.56 0.99 15.06
CA GLU A 76 -5.53 1.55 15.91
C GLU A 76 -4.59 2.47 15.14
N TRP A 77 -4.17 2.07 13.94
CA TRP A 77 -3.32 2.88 13.09
C TRP A 77 -4.02 4.20 12.69
N LEU A 78 -5.24 4.10 12.20
CA LEU A 78 -6.03 5.27 11.79
C LEU A 78 -6.35 6.18 12.98
N GLY A 79 -6.73 5.61 14.12
CA GLY A 79 -7.04 6.35 15.33
C GLY A 79 -5.84 7.08 15.92
N SER A 80 -4.65 6.62 15.63
CA SER A 80 -3.39 7.25 16.07
C SER A 80 -2.89 8.34 15.10
N GLY A 81 -3.65 8.67 14.06
CA GLY A 81 -3.31 9.70 13.09
C GLY A 81 -2.56 9.19 11.87
N GLY A 82 -2.35 7.90 11.74
CA GLY A 82 -1.74 7.30 10.55
C GLY A 82 -2.74 7.20 9.39
N ARG A 83 -2.22 7.25 8.17
CA ARG A 83 -3.00 7.01 6.94
C ARG A 83 -2.77 5.59 6.47
N ILE A 84 -3.73 5.02 5.75
CA ILE A 84 -3.60 3.70 5.13
C ILE A 84 -3.90 3.83 3.64
N LEU A 85 -2.95 3.41 2.80
CA LEU A 85 -3.11 3.33 1.35
C LEU A 85 -3.01 1.87 0.91
N VAL A 86 -3.88 1.48 0.00
CA VAL A 86 -3.77 0.23 -0.75
C VAL A 86 -3.43 0.60 -2.19
N ILE A 87 -2.29 0.12 -2.67
CA ILE A 87 -1.79 0.44 -4.01
C ILE A 87 -1.72 -0.83 -4.83
N GLY A 88 -2.48 -0.85 -5.91
CA GLY A 88 -2.55 -1.97 -6.84
C GLY A 88 -1.96 -1.60 -8.19
N TRP A 89 -1.25 -2.55 -8.79
CA TRP A 89 -0.57 -2.37 -10.07
C TRP A 89 -1.16 -3.26 -11.14
N SER A 90 -1.33 -2.68 -12.33
CA SER A 90 -1.72 -3.41 -13.53
C SER A 90 -1.11 -2.74 -14.76
N LYS A 91 -0.95 -3.52 -15.82
CA LYS A 91 -0.55 -2.95 -17.11
C LYS A 91 -1.79 -2.41 -17.81
N LYS A 92 -1.73 -1.16 -18.25
CA LYS A 92 -2.79 -0.50 -19.00
C LYS A 92 -2.26 0.12 -20.28
N GLY A 93 -3.08 0.10 -21.32
CA GLY A 93 -2.80 0.71 -22.60
C GLY A 93 -3.92 0.39 -23.57
N ALA A 94 -4.20 1.30 -24.51
CA ALA A 94 -5.18 1.06 -25.56
C ALA A 94 -4.70 -0.09 -26.46
N LYS A 95 -5.65 -0.77 -27.09
CA LYS A 95 -5.35 -1.83 -28.08
C LYS A 95 -4.38 -1.32 -29.13
N GLY A 96 -3.30 -2.07 -29.37
CA GLY A 96 -2.25 -1.69 -30.31
C GLY A 96 -1.26 -0.67 -29.78
N LYS A 97 -1.39 -0.19 -28.56
CA LYS A 97 -0.46 0.71 -27.90
C LYS A 97 0.38 -0.04 -26.85
N ARG A 98 1.53 0.55 -26.51
CA ARG A 98 2.39 0.00 -25.46
C ARG A 98 1.63 0.00 -24.14
N ARG A 99 1.65 -1.14 -23.46
CA ARG A 99 1.06 -1.28 -22.11
C ARG A 99 2.08 -0.80 -21.07
N VAL A 100 1.61 -0.01 -20.14
CA VAL A 100 2.42 0.60 -19.09
C VAL A 100 1.91 0.18 -17.71
N TRP A 101 2.84 -0.11 -16.81
CA TRP A 101 2.49 -0.36 -15.41
C TRP A 101 1.86 0.88 -14.80
N THR A 102 0.64 0.72 -14.29
CA THR A 102 -0.18 1.82 -13.77
C THR A 102 -0.62 1.49 -12.35
N ALA A 103 -0.45 2.45 -11.44
CA ALA A 103 -0.88 2.33 -10.06
C ALA A 103 -2.33 2.81 -9.91
N ARG A 104 -3.10 2.06 -9.14
CA ARG A 104 -4.38 2.51 -8.59
C ARG A 104 -4.21 2.63 -7.09
N ILE A 105 -4.56 3.79 -6.53
CA ILE A 105 -4.36 4.09 -5.11
C ILE A 105 -5.71 4.31 -4.47
N VAL A 106 -5.97 3.60 -3.38
CA VAL A 106 -7.16 3.76 -2.55
C VAL A 106 -6.73 4.10 -1.14
N GLU A 107 -7.29 5.15 -0.57
CA GLU A 107 -7.08 5.50 0.83
C GLU A 107 -8.22 4.95 1.68
N LEU A 108 -7.89 4.29 2.79
CA LEU A 108 -8.86 3.81 3.75
C LEU A 108 -9.01 4.80 4.90
N THR A 109 -10.24 5.16 5.20
CA THR A 109 -10.60 5.81 6.47
C THR A 109 -11.40 4.81 7.29
N LEU A 110 -11.81 5.16 8.51
CA LEU A 110 -12.57 4.24 9.35
C LEU A 110 -13.85 3.72 8.69
N ASP A 111 -14.51 4.58 7.91
CA ASP A 111 -15.81 4.27 7.30
C ASP A 111 -15.80 4.14 5.78
N ASP A 112 -14.78 4.70 5.11
CA ASP A 112 -14.80 4.87 3.65
C ASP A 112 -13.51 4.42 2.95
N GLU A 113 -13.64 4.30 1.64
CA GLU A 113 -12.53 4.11 0.71
C GLU A 113 -12.59 5.26 -0.30
N THR A 114 -11.46 5.93 -0.51
CA THR A 114 -11.37 7.05 -1.44
C THR A 114 -10.28 6.79 -2.48
N GLU A 115 -10.65 6.91 -3.75
CA GLU A 115 -9.69 6.82 -4.84
C GLU A 115 -8.77 8.04 -4.80
N VAL A 116 -7.46 7.84 -4.89
CA VAL A 116 -6.44 8.89 -4.88
C VAL A 116 -5.77 8.94 -6.23
N ALA A 117 -5.58 10.13 -6.77
CA ALA A 117 -4.84 10.31 -8.03
C ALA A 117 -3.38 9.89 -7.86
N ALA A 118 -2.91 9.08 -8.78
CA ALA A 118 -1.53 8.61 -8.77
C ALA A 118 -0.55 9.67 -9.28
#